data_417a74dfc82ff92ff1453bdcf070dac8
#
_entry.id   417a74dfc82ff92ff1453bdcf070dac8
#
_cell.length_a   1.000
_cell.length_b   1.000
_cell.length_c   1.000
_cell.angle_alpha   90.00
_cell.angle_beta   90.00
_cell.angle_gamma   90.00
#
_symmetry.space_group_name_H-M   'P 1'
#
loop_
_entity.id
_entity.type
_entity.pdbx_description
1 polymer ?
#
loop_
_entity_poly.entity_id
_entity_poly.type
_entity_poly.pdbx_seq_one_letter_code
_entity_poly.pdbx_strand_id
1 'polypeptide(L)'
;MKRIIIYSAAAALILMHVMAAAVQTRPAPDPQNTDMIGTAEPGKRIGIIGLDTSHAPAFTRTFNARTAPAEDYRGFRVVAAFPQGSRDIESSTSRVPGYIREMREMNVAIVDSIPELLQQVDFVMLTSNDGRVHLEQARPVIEAVKPLFIDKPMAASLADVIAIFEEARAKEVPVFSASSLRWIPGALELRGGAQGVIRGVDAFSWASLEPTHPDLYWYGIHGVEILYTVMGTGCRTVSRFQTEDAEFCVGFWDGGRIGTVRGLRSSEHSYGGTVFAEKKIEYLPLVHSYNPMLKAIALFFATGQPPVPQEETIEIYAFMSAADRSKALDGRPVAVADVIAEARAEAQNSIIRSDP
;
A
#
# COMPACT_ATOMS: atom_id res chain seq x y z
N MET A 1 25.61 -19.24 73.35
CA MET A 1 24.60 -18.19 73.27
C MET A 1 24.05 -18.21 71.87
N LYS A 2 22.92 -18.89 71.67
CA LYS A 2 22.25 -19.04 70.36
C LYS A 2 21.23 -17.88 70.20
N ARG A 3 21.37 -17.04 69.20
CA ARG A 3 20.35 -16.05 68.84
C ARG A 3 19.36 -16.70 67.84
N ILE A 4 18.13 -16.83 68.27
CA ILE A 4 16.98 -17.25 67.45
C ILE A 4 16.48 -16.05 66.71
N ILE A 5 16.49 -16.10 65.38
CA ILE A 5 15.86 -15.11 64.52
C ILE A 5 14.46 -15.61 64.15
N ILE A 6 13.44 -14.90 64.63
CA ILE A 6 12.03 -15.15 64.32
C ILE A 6 11.71 -14.45 63.01
N TYR A 7 11.39 -15.21 61.98
CA TYR A 7 10.79 -14.73 60.75
C TYR A 7 9.28 -14.61 60.94
N SER A 8 8.75 -13.40 60.96
CA SER A 8 7.32 -13.17 60.86
C SER A 8 6.87 -13.33 59.40
N ALA A 9 6.01 -14.31 59.17
CA ALA A 9 5.34 -14.53 57.89
C ALA A 9 4.26 -13.46 57.71
N ALA A 10 4.54 -12.45 56.84
CA ALA A 10 3.54 -11.56 56.33
C ALA A 10 2.90 -12.26 55.13
N ALA A 11 1.67 -12.69 55.27
CA ALA A 11 0.85 -13.25 54.21
C ALA A 11 0.53 -12.12 53.21
N ALA A 12 1.22 -12.10 52.09
CA ALA A 12 0.86 -11.24 50.94
C ALA A 12 -0.33 -11.91 50.22
N LEU A 13 -1.51 -11.36 50.40
CA LEU A 13 -2.70 -11.66 49.59
C LEU A 13 -2.45 -11.10 48.19
N ILE A 14 -2.01 -11.95 47.28
CA ILE A 14 -1.94 -11.61 45.85
C ILE A 14 -3.38 -11.66 45.31
N LEU A 15 -3.97 -10.47 45.16
CA LEU A 15 -5.22 -10.26 44.45
C LEU A 15 -4.93 -10.53 42.96
N MET A 16 -5.25 -11.72 42.47
CA MET A 16 -5.31 -12.01 41.05
C MET A 16 -6.44 -11.16 40.44
N HIS A 17 -6.08 -10.00 39.89
CA HIS A 17 -6.95 -9.34 38.93
C HIS A 17 -6.87 -10.15 37.62
N VAL A 18 -7.83 -11.02 37.44
CA VAL A 18 -8.17 -11.55 36.14
C VAL A 18 -8.70 -10.34 35.33
N MET A 19 -7.82 -9.74 34.54
CA MET A 19 -8.26 -8.86 33.45
C MET A 19 -8.99 -9.75 32.46
N ALA A 20 -10.30 -9.84 32.61
CA ALA A 20 -11.17 -10.26 31.51
C ALA A 20 -10.92 -9.23 30.40
N ALA A 21 -10.21 -9.65 29.36
CA ALA A 21 -10.19 -8.94 28.11
C ALA A 21 -11.65 -8.82 27.66
N ALA A 22 -12.26 -7.68 27.88
CA ALA A 22 -13.55 -7.36 27.31
C ALA A 22 -13.34 -7.41 25.80
N VAL A 23 -13.76 -8.51 25.21
CA VAL A 23 -14.05 -8.56 23.78
C VAL A 23 -15.06 -7.44 23.60
N GLN A 24 -14.59 -6.30 23.09
CA GLN A 24 -15.47 -5.22 22.63
C GLN A 24 -16.28 -5.82 21.47
N THR A 25 -17.40 -6.43 21.80
CA THR A 25 -18.43 -6.74 20.82
C THR A 25 -18.82 -5.40 20.22
N ARG A 26 -18.41 -5.17 18.97
CA ARG A 26 -18.89 -4.05 18.17
C ARG A 26 -20.40 -4.01 18.30
N PRO A 27 -21.01 -2.89 18.67
CA PRO A 27 -22.47 -2.79 18.70
C PRO A 27 -22.99 -3.22 17.32
N ALA A 28 -24.07 -3.97 17.30
CA ALA A 28 -24.78 -4.30 16.08
C ALA A 28 -25.05 -2.99 15.32
N PRO A 29 -24.91 -2.95 13.98
CA PRO A 29 -25.18 -1.76 13.20
C PRO A 29 -26.60 -1.30 13.52
N ASP A 30 -26.72 -0.02 13.87
CA ASP A 30 -28.01 0.64 14.10
C ASP A 30 -28.79 0.54 12.78
N PRO A 31 -29.97 -0.10 12.75
CA PRO A 31 -30.79 -0.18 11.53
C PRO A 31 -31.28 1.17 11.04
N GLN A 32 -31.01 2.26 11.77
CA GLN A 32 -31.28 3.63 11.36
C GLN A 32 -30.06 4.40 10.83
N ASN A 33 -28.90 3.75 10.67
CA ASN A 33 -27.73 4.40 10.09
C ASN A 33 -27.88 4.55 8.57
N THR A 34 -28.75 5.48 8.18
CA THR A 34 -28.96 5.92 6.79
C THR A 34 -27.87 6.90 6.31
N ASP A 35 -26.69 6.91 6.95
CA ASP A 35 -25.62 7.88 6.67
C ASP A 35 -24.84 7.60 5.38
N MET A 36 -25.19 6.53 4.65
CA MET A 36 -24.57 6.17 3.38
C MET A 36 -25.45 6.56 2.19
N ILE A 37 -24.88 7.23 1.20
CA ILE A 37 -25.56 7.63 -0.03
C ILE A 37 -25.34 6.57 -1.10
N GLY A 38 -26.43 6.02 -1.64
CA GLY A 38 -26.39 4.90 -2.58
C GLY A 38 -26.16 5.24 -4.05
N THR A 39 -26.25 6.51 -4.48
CA THR A 39 -26.17 6.87 -5.91
C THR A 39 -25.17 7.99 -6.15
N ALA A 40 -24.25 7.78 -7.09
CA ALA A 40 -23.38 8.82 -7.61
C ALA A 40 -23.95 9.42 -8.89
N GLU A 41 -23.68 10.71 -9.12
CA GLU A 41 -23.93 11.33 -10.41
C GLU A 41 -23.09 10.64 -11.52
N PRO A 42 -23.59 10.60 -12.76
CA PRO A 42 -22.77 10.17 -13.90
C PRO A 42 -21.46 10.96 -13.95
N GLY A 43 -20.34 10.28 -14.27
CA GLY A 43 -19.01 10.88 -14.26
C GLY A 43 -18.34 10.94 -12.89
N LYS A 44 -18.93 10.33 -11.83
CA LYS A 44 -18.35 10.27 -10.48
C LYS A 44 -18.47 8.90 -9.81
N ARG A 45 -18.75 7.86 -10.61
CA ARG A 45 -18.97 6.50 -10.14
C ARG A 45 -17.66 5.73 -10.09
N ILE A 46 -17.27 5.22 -8.93
CA ILE A 46 -16.10 4.40 -8.70
C ILE A 46 -16.51 2.94 -8.63
N GLY A 47 -15.74 2.07 -9.31
CA GLY A 47 -15.78 0.63 -9.14
C GLY A 47 -14.60 0.12 -8.33
N ILE A 48 -14.80 -0.94 -7.55
CA ILE A 48 -13.73 -1.64 -6.84
C ILE A 48 -13.56 -3.04 -7.43
N ILE A 49 -12.31 -3.41 -7.74
CA ILE A 49 -11.92 -4.78 -8.08
C ILE A 49 -11.12 -5.33 -6.90
N GLY A 50 -11.55 -6.47 -6.34
CA GLY A 50 -10.91 -7.12 -5.20
C GLY A 50 -11.52 -6.69 -3.86
N LEU A 51 -12.12 -7.65 -3.14
CA LEU A 51 -12.70 -7.46 -1.80
C LEU A 51 -12.02 -8.36 -0.76
N ASP A 52 -10.70 -8.44 -0.79
CA ASP A 52 -9.90 -9.30 0.10
C ASP A 52 -8.92 -8.52 0.98
N THR A 53 -8.97 -7.19 0.93
CA THR A 53 -8.22 -6.27 1.80
C THR A 53 -9.18 -5.35 2.57
N SER A 54 -8.75 -4.93 3.77
CA SER A 54 -9.47 -3.92 4.57
C SER A 54 -9.58 -2.56 3.89
N HIS A 55 -8.79 -2.31 2.85
CA HIS A 55 -8.82 -1.07 2.08
C HIS A 55 -10.15 -0.89 1.35
N ALA A 56 -10.68 -1.93 0.70
CA ALA A 56 -11.93 -1.85 -0.04
C ALA A 56 -13.09 -1.30 0.80
N PRO A 57 -13.47 -1.88 1.96
CA PRO A 57 -14.51 -1.31 2.78
C PRO A 57 -14.13 0.01 3.46
N ALA A 58 -12.85 0.22 3.82
CA ALA A 58 -12.40 1.47 4.44
C ALA A 58 -12.49 2.65 3.47
N PHE A 59 -12.05 2.48 2.23
CA PHE A 59 -12.14 3.50 1.19
C PHE A 59 -13.59 3.81 0.85
N THR A 60 -14.41 2.76 0.71
CA THR A 60 -15.84 2.91 0.45
C THR A 60 -16.55 3.71 1.54
N ARG A 61 -16.28 3.41 2.83
CA ARG A 61 -16.87 4.19 3.93
C ARG A 61 -16.54 5.67 3.82
N THR A 62 -15.32 6.01 3.44
CA THR A 62 -14.89 7.40 3.31
C THR A 62 -15.57 8.09 2.12
N PHE A 63 -15.53 7.48 0.93
CA PHE A 63 -16.18 8.08 -0.25
C PHE A 63 -17.69 8.16 -0.14
N ASN A 64 -18.35 7.17 0.47
CA ASN A 64 -19.79 7.07 0.56
C ASN A 64 -20.38 7.72 1.81
N ALA A 65 -19.59 8.27 2.72
CA ALA A 65 -20.09 8.98 3.86
C ALA A 65 -20.89 10.24 3.43
N ARG A 66 -22.06 10.47 4.04
CA ARG A 66 -22.87 11.70 3.80
C ARG A 66 -22.12 12.97 4.18
N THR A 67 -21.28 12.87 5.20
CA THR A 67 -20.46 13.97 5.71
C THR A 67 -19.14 14.12 4.97
N ALA A 68 -18.89 13.34 3.90
CA ALA A 68 -17.67 13.47 3.10
C ALA A 68 -17.61 14.86 2.46
N PRO A 69 -16.61 15.71 2.81
CA PRO A 69 -16.53 17.07 2.27
C PRO A 69 -16.39 17.04 0.75
N ALA A 70 -17.24 17.80 0.05
CA ALA A 70 -17.22 17.83 -1.42
C ALA A 70 -15.91 18.42 -1.97
N GLU A 71 -15.28 19.34 -1.25
CA GLU A 71 -13.96 19.89 -1.57
C GLU A 71 -12.86 18.84 -1.54
N ASP A 72 -12.96 17.83 -0.66
CA ASP A 72 -11.97 16.77 -0.49
C ASP A 72 -12.20 15.60 -1.46
N TYR A 73 -13.45 15.11 -1.52
CA TYR A 73 -13.81 13.88 -2.23
C TYR A 73 -14.62 14.13 -3.53
N ARG A 74 -14.90 15.37 -3.85
CA ARG A 74 -15.47 15.88 -5.12
C ARG A 74 -16.77 15.19 -5.57
N GLY A 75 -17.48 14.59 -4.63
CA GLY A 75 -18.74 13.88 -4.89
C GLY A 75 -18.56 12.49 -5.50
N PHE A 76 -17.36 11.98 -5.61
CA PHE A 76 -17.11 10.59 -6.01
C PHE A 76 -17.73 9.60 -5.03
N ARG A 77 -18.27 8.49 -5.56
CA ARG A 77 -18.90 7.42 -4.77
C ARG A 77 -18.52 6.06 -5.33
N VAL A 78 -18.30 5.10 -4.46
CA VAL A 78 -18.18 3.69 -4.81
C VAL A 78 -19.58 3.12 -5.00
N VAL A 79 -19.88 2.64 -6.22
CA VAL A 79 -21.23 2.18 -6.58
C VAL A 79 -21.30 0.69 -6.90
N ALA A 80 -20.18 0.08 -7.33
CA ALA A 80 -20.12 -1.32 -7.67
C ALA A 80 -18.79 -1.94 -7.26
N ALA A 81 -18.78 -3.25 -7.00
CA ALA A 81 -17.57 -3.99 -6.67
C ALA A 81 -17.60 -5.42 -7.23
N PHE A 82 -16.45 -5.86 -7.77
CA PHE A 82 -16.18 -7.23 -8.16
C PHE A 82 -15.34 -7.93 -7.10
N PRO A 83 -15.84 -8.99 -6.42
CA PRO A 83 -15.25 -9.51 -5.20
C PRO A 83 -14.14 -10.54 -5.43
N GLN A 84 -13.36 -10.42 -6.49
CA GLN A 84 -12.28 -11.36 -6.76
C GLN A 84 -11.26 -11.36 -5.62
N GLY A 85 -10.82 -12.55 -5.21
CA GLY A 85 -9.74 -12.79 -4.27
C GLY A 85 -8.95 -14.03 -4.66
N SER A 86 -7.76 -14.20 -4.10
CA SER A 86 -6.88 -15.34 -4.38
C SER A 86 -7.22 -16.55 -3.53
N ARG A 87 -7.25 -17.72 -4.15
CA ARG A 87 -7.66 -18.97 -3.49
C ARG A 87 -6.57 -19.60 -2.63
N ASP A 88 -5.31 -19.29 -2.90
CA ASP A 88 -4.11 -19.80 -2.26
C ASP A 88 -3.51 -18.83 -1.22
N ILE A 89 -4.18 -17.71 -0.94
CA ILE A 89 -3.83 -16.78 0.12
C ILE A 89 -4.92 -16.81 1.20
N GLU A 90 -4.58 -17.31 2.39
CA GLU A 90 -5.55 -17.48 3.49
C GLU A 90 -6.21 -16.16 3.89
N SER A 91 -5.42 -15.08 3.97
CA SER A 91 -5.94 -13.75 4.30
C SER A 91 -6.91 -13.19 3.25
N SER A 92 -6.85 -13.66 2.00
CA SER A 92 -7.81 -13.36 0.96
C SER A 92 -9.09 -14.16 1.15
N THR A 93 -9.00 -15.48 1.16
CA THR A 93 -10.17 -16.38 1.23
C THR A 93 -11.03 -16.14 2.46
N SER A 94 -10.42 -15.86 3.62
CA SER A 94 -11.12 -15.64 4.88
C SER A 94 -11.90 -14.32 4.93
N ARG A 95 -11.46 -13.29 4.19
CA ARG A 95 -12.01 -11.92 4.28
C ARG A 95 -13.13 -11.63 3.29
N VAL A 96 -13.06 -12.17 2.07
CA VAL A 96 -13.99 -11.87 0.97
C VAL A 96 -15.46 -11.98 1.39
N PRO A 97 -15.96 -13.06 2.05
CA PRO A 97 -17.37 -13.13 2.42
C PRO A 97 -17.83 -12.04 3.39
N GLY A 98 -16.93 -11.60 4.28
CA GLY A 98 -17.19 -10.52 5.23
C GLY A 98 -17.30 -9.19 4.52
N TYR A 99 -16.35 -8.88 3.65
CA TYR A 99 -16.32 -7.60 2.94
C TYR A 99 -17.44 -7.48 1.89
N ILE A 100 -17.87 -8.56 1.26
CA ILE A 100 -19.09 -8.55 0.43
C ILE A 100 -20.31 -8.07 1.24
N ARG A 101 -20.48 -8.55 2.47
CA ARG A 101 -21.59 -8.09 3.32
C ARG A 101 -21.45 -6.61 3.67
N GLU A 102 -20.27 -6.17 4.10
CA GLU A 102 -20.00 -4.76 4.41
C GLU A 102 -20.26 -3.85 3.20
N MET A 103 -19.87 -4.25 2.00
CA MET A 103 -20.10 -3.46 0.78
C MET A 103 -21.59 -3.34 0.47
N ARG A 104 -22.36 -4.43 0.62
CA ARG A 104 -23.83 -4.39 0.44
C ARG A 104 -24.52 -3.48 1.46
N GLU A 105 -24.07 -3.47 2.72
CA GLU A 105 -24.56 -2.57 3.77
C GLU A 105 -24.29 -1.09 3.43
N MET A 106 -23.26 -0.81 2.64
CA MET A 106 -22.93 0.51 2.11
C MET A 106 -23.61 0.83 0.77
N ASN A 107 -24.61 0.05 0.34
CA ASN A 107 -25.35 0.17 -0.92
C ASN A 107 -24.45 0.06 -2.18
N VAL A 108 -23.39 -0.73 -2.11
CA VAL A 108 -22.53 -1.04 -3.25
C VAL A 108 -23.04 -2.31 -3.94
N ALA A 109 -23.27 -2.25 -5.25
CA ALA A 109 -23.65 -3.41 -6.05
C ALA A 109 -22.49 -4.39 -6.15
N ILE A 110 -22.75 -5.68 -5.89
CA ILE A 110 -21.77 -6.75 -6.10
C ILE A 110 -22.06 -7.38 -7.46
N VAL A 111 -21.06 -7.32 -8.33
CA VAL A 111 -21.13 -7.84 -9.71
C VAL A 111 -20.31 -9.10 -9.88
N ASP A 112 -20.60 -9.88 -10.94
CA ASP A 112 -20.01 -11.19 -11.15
C ASP A 112 -18.78 -11.18 -12.08
N SER A 113 -18.47 -10.00 -12.67
CA SER A 113 -17.32 -9.88 -13.58
C SER A 113 -16.81 -8.44 -13.69
N ILE A 114 -15.54 -8.28 -14.12
CA ILE A 114 -14.95 -6.98 -14.42
C ILE A 114 -15.69 -6.29 -15.61
N PRO A 115 -16.03 -6.97 -16.71
CA PRO A 115 -16.83 -6.35 -17.78
C PRO A 115 -18.17 -5.79 -17.30
N GLU A 116 -18.86 -6.47 -16.40
CA GLU A 116 -20.11 -5.97 -15.80
C GLU A 116 -19.86 -4.74 -14.92
N LEU A 117 -18.78 -4.74 -14.11
CA LEU A 117 -18.36 -3.58 -13.33
C LEU A 117 -18.16 -2.36 -14.22
N LEU A 118 -17.41 -2.52 -15.31
CA LEU A 118 -17.02 -1.43 -16.21
C LEU A 118 -18.20 -0.75 -16.92
N GLN A 119 -19.35 -1.42 -17.05
CA GLN A 119 -20.57 -0.83 -17.57
C GLN A 119 -21.23 0.15 -16.58
N GLN A 120 -20.94 0.03 -15.30
CA GLN A 120 -21.62 0.78 -14.22
C GLN A 120 -20.79 1.95 -13.68
N VAL A 121 -19.48 2.03 -14.01
CA VAL A 121 -18.54 2.93 -13.35
C VAL A 121 -17.79 3.81 -14.34
N ASP A 122 -17.23 4.91 -13.83
CA ASP A 122 -16.43 5.86 -14.61
C ASP A 122 -14.93 5.75 -14.28
N PHE A 123 -14.61 5.30 -13.05
CA PHE A 123 -13.26 5.16 -12.48
C PHE A 123 -13.13 3.83 -11.76
N VAL A 124 -11.90 3.31 -11.66
CA VAL A 124 -11.65 2.04 -10.98
C VAL A 124 -10.57 2.18 -9.91
N MET A 125 -10.83 1.60 -8.74
CA MET A 125 -9.82 1.27 -7.74
C MET A 125 -9.63 -0.25 -7.73
N LEU A 126 -8.43 -0.71 -8.10
CA LEU A 126 -8.03 -2.10 -8.04
C LEU A 126 -7.38 -2.32 -6.68
N THR A 127 -8.04 -3.10 -5.82
CA THR A 127 -7.64 -3.30 -4.43
C THR A 127 -7.45 -4.76 -4.05
N SER A 128 -7.34 -5.67 -5.03
CA SER A 128 -6.97 -7.07 -4.77
C SER A 128 -5.68 -7.13 -3.95
N ASN A 129 -5.63 -8.04 -2.97
CA ASN A 129 -4.48 -8.19 -2.11
C ASN A 129 -3.27 -8.81 -2.83
N ASP A 130 -3.56 -9.59 -3.88
CA ASP A 130 -2.60 -10.37 -4.66
C ASP A 130 -2.09 -9.62 -5.87
N GLY A 131 -0.87 -9.14 -5.82
CA GLY A 131 -0.24 -8.44 -6.94
C GLY A 131 -0.04 -9.30 -8.22
N ARG A 132 -0.11 -10.64 -8.11
CA ARG A 132 0.06 -11.55 -9.27
C ARG A 132 -1.06 -11.43 -10.30
N VAL A 133 -2.26 -11.02 -9.86
CA VAL A 133 -3.43 -10.90 -10.72
C VAL A 133 -3.68 -9.48 -11.23
N HIS A 134 -2.92 -8.49 -10.78
CA HIS A 134 -3.19 -7.09 -11.08
C HIS A 134 -3.05 -6.74 -12.57
N LEU A 135 -2.06 -7.29 -13.27
CA LEU A 135 -1.92 -7.06 -14.72
C LEU A 135 -3.15 -7.59 -15.48
N GLU A 136 -3.61 -8.81 -15.15
CA GLU A 136 -4.80 -9.41 -15.74
C GLU A 136 -6.07 -8.57 -15.45
N GLN A 137 -6.21 -8.09 -14.22
CA GLN A 137 -7.35 -7.27 -13.79
C GLN A 137 -7.32 -5.84 -14.36
N ALA A 138 -6.12 -5.27 -14.56
CA ALA A 138 -5.96 -3.93 -15.09
C ALA A 138 -6.25 -3.84 -16.60
N ARG A 139 -5.90 -4.87 -17.37
CA ARG A 139 -6.10 -4.90 -18.83
C ARG A 139 -7.52 -4.53 -19.28
N PRO A 140 -8.60 -5.17 -18.82
CA PRO A 140 -9.95 -4.79 -19.21
C PRO A 140 -10.31 -3.36 -18.78
N VAL A 141 -9.75 -2.83 -17.71
CA VAL A 141 -9.96 -1.45 -17.27
C VAL A 141 -9.28 -0.48 -18.24
N ILE A 142 -8.03 -0.78 -18.64
CA ILE A 142 -7.25 -0.01 -19.61
C ILE A 142 -7.93 -0.04 -20.99
N GLU A 143 -8.39 -1.20 -21.44
CA GLU A 143 -9.15 -1.34 -22.70
C GLU A 143 -10.45 -0.53 -22.70
N ALA A 144 -11.12 -0.43 -21.55
CA ALA A 144 -12.31 0.40 -21.38
C ALA A 144 -11.98 1.90 -21.20
N VAL A 145 -10.73 2.29 -21.30
CA VAL A 145 -10.22 3.68 -21.18
C VAL A 145 -10.69 4.35 -19.88
N LYS A 146 -10.62 3.64 -18.74
CA LYS A 146 -11.03 4.19 -17.45
C LYS A 146 -9.82 4.50 -16.56
N PRO A 147 -9.73 5.72 -15.98
CA PRO A 147 -8.68 6.05 -15.04
C PRO A 147 -8.64 5.05 -13.88
N LEU A 148 -7.41 4.64 -13.51
CA LEU A 148 -7.19 3.50 -12.64
C LEU A 148 -6.23 3.83 -11.50
N PHE A 149 -6.68 3.66 -10.27
CA PHE A 149 -5.82 3.54 -9.09
C PHE A 149 -5.59 2.07 -8.78
N ILE A 150 -4.33 1.67 -8.60
CA ILE A 150 -3.96 0.32 -8.17
C ILE A 150 -3.36 0.41 -6.77
N ASP A 151 -3.96 -0.30 -5.82
CA ASP A 151 -3.43 -0.37 -4.45
C ASP A 151 -2.11 -1.17 -4.41
N LYS A 152 -1.36 -1.01 -3.35
CA LYS A 152 -0.12 -1.77 -3.15
C LYS A 152 -0.39 -3.26 -2.80
N PRO A 153 0.44 -4.19 -3.27
CA PRO A 153 1.47 -3.98 -4.28
C PRO A 153 0.88 -3.82 -5.68
N MET A 154 1.40 -2.89 -6.49
CA MET A 154 0.89 -2.64 -7.85
C MET A 154 0.95 -3.89 -8.74
N ALA A 155 1.93 -4.76 -8.51
CA ALA A 155 2.05 -6.10 -9.08
C ALA A 155 3.00 -6.93 -8.22
N ALA A 156 3.14 -8.23 -8.53
CA ALA A 156 4.09 -9.13 -7.88
C ALA A 156 5.43 -9.23 -8.62
N SER A 157 5.61 -8.52 -9.72
CA SER A 157 6.87 -8.41 -10.45
C SER A 157 7.08 -7.00 -10.99
N LEU A 158 8.34 -6.59 -11.16
CA LEU A 158 8.66 -5.32 -11.82
C LEU A 158 8.25 -5.32 -13.30
N ALA A 159 8.33 -6.46 -13.96
CA ALA A 159 7.91 -6.60 -15.35
C ALA A 159 6.41 -6.30 -15.52
N ASP A 160 5.57 -6.82 -14.63
CA ASP A 160 4.12 -6.54 -14.66
C ASP A 160 3.81 -5.08 -14.31
N VAL A 161 4.55 -4.46 -13.38
CA VAL A 161 4.42 -3.02 -13.11
C VAL A 161 4.69 -2.20 -14.37
N ILE A 162 5.77 -2.53 -15.09
CA ILE A 162 6.14 -1.86 -16.34
C ILE A 162 5.08 -2.12 -17.42
N ALA A 163 4.62 -3.37 -17.57
CA ALA A 163 3.60 -3.73 -18.55
C ALA A 163 2.29 -2.94 -18.33
N ILE A 164 1.82 -2.83 -17.08
CA ILE A 164 0.63 -2.02 -16.75
C ILE A 164 0.81 -0.57 -17.21
N PHE A 165 1.94 0.05 -16.93
CA PHE A 165 2.19 1.44 -17.35
C PHE A 165 2.33 1.59 -18.87
N GLU A 166 2.99 0.65 -19.56
CA GLU A 166 3.17 0.70 -21.01
C GLU A 166 1.83 0.49 -21.74
N GLU A 167 1.01 -0.48 -21.32
CA GLU A 167 -0.33 -0.71 -21.87
C GLU A 167 -1.25 0.50 -21.61
N ALA A 168 -1.23 1.05 -20.40
CA ALA A 168 -2.00 2.25 -20.05
C ALA A 168 -1.56 3.49 -20.86
N ARG A 169 -0.25 3.68 -21.05
CA ARG A 169 0.30 4.76 -21.87
C ARG A 169 -0.11 4.64 -23.35
N ALA A 170 -0.12 3.43 -23.89
CA ALA A 170 -0.53 3.18 -25.28
C ALA A 170 -2.01 3.52 -25.53
N LYS A 171 -2.85 3.47 -24.50
CA LYS A 171 -4.28 3.81 -24.53
C LYS A 171 -4.59 5.20 -23.94
N GLU A 172 -3.58 5.96 -23.56
CA GLU A 172 -3.72 7.27 -22.90
C GLU A 172 -4.54 7.21 -21.59
N VAL A 173 -4.53 6.07 -20.90
CA VAL A 173 -5.23 5.87 -19.62
C VAL A 173 -4.35 6.31 -18.47
N PRO A 174 -4.77 7.27 -17.65
CA PRO A 174 -4.01 7.66 -16.47
C PRO A 174 -4.10 6.58 -15.39
N VAL A 175 -2.92 6.18 -14.89
CA VAL A 175 -2.77 5.15 -13.85
C VAL A 175 -1.77 5.61 -12.80
N PHE A 176 -2.02 5.33 -11.53
CA PHE A 176 -1.00 5.41 -10.49
C PHE A 176 -1.22 4.37 -9.38
N SER A 177 -0.16 4.13 -8.63
CA SER A 177 -0.17 3.28 -7.43
C SER A 177 0.60 3.97 -6.32
N ALA A 178 0.20 3.76 -5.07
CA ALA A 178 0.92 4.24 -3.90
C ALA A 178 0.49 3.50 -2.62
N SER A 179 1.36 3.50 -1.62
CA SER A 179 0.97 3.24 -0.24
C SER A 179 0.44 4.52 0.41
N SER A 180 -0.52 4.39 1.34
CA SER A 180 -0.99 5.51 2.16
C SER A 180 0.13 6.18 2.98
N LEU A 181 1.23 5.47 3.22
CA LEU A 181 2.38 5.97 3.97
C LEU A 181 3.20 7.01 3.19
N ARG A 182 2.97 7.19 1.88
CA ARG A 182 3.46 8.34 1.12
C ARG A 182 3.03 9.67 1.72
N TRP A 183 1.87 9.71 2.33
CA TRP A 183 1.30 10.93 2.95
C TRP A 183 1.52 10.99 4.47
N ILE A 184 2.59 10.39 4.99
CA ILE A 184 3.02 10.63 6.37
C ILE A 184 3.28 12.14 6.52
N PRO A 185 2.75 12.79 7.59
CA PRO A 185 2.94 14.23 7.80
C PRO A 185 4.42 14.62 7.77
N GLY A 186 4.73 15.65 7.00
CA GLY A 186 6.08 16.20 6.84
C GLY A 186 6.92 15.56 5.73
N ALA A 187 6.57 14.38 5.21
CA ALA A 187 7.42 13.69 4.23
C ALA A 187 7.52 14.44 2.90
N LEU A 188 6.40 14.88 2.35
CA LEU A 188 6.37 15.64 1.08
C LEU A 188 6.94 17.05 1.23
N GLU A 189 6.72 17.70 2.37
CA GLU A 189 7.29 19.00 2.69
C GLU A 189 8.83 18.92 2.79
N LEU A 190 9.37 17.86 3.40
CA LEU A 190 10.81 17.60 3.46
C LEU A 190 11.39 17.38 2.06
N ARG A 191 10.75 16.57 1.23
CA ARG A 191 11.12 16.41 -0.19
C ARG A 191 11.11 17.75 -0.93
N GLY A 192 10.14 18.62 -0.65
CA GLY A 192 10.02 19.96 -1.21
C GLY A 192 11.07 20.96 -0.71
N GLY A 193 12.03 20.54 0.13
CA GLY A 193 13.14 21.35 0.60
C GLY A 193 12.85 22.18 1.86
N ALA A 194 11.80 21.87 2.63
CA ALA A 194 11.46 22.59 3.86
C ALA A 194 12.64 22.70 4.85
N GLN A 195 13.53 21.69 4.87
CA GLN A 195 14.73 21.66 5.71
C GLN A 195 16.06 21.66 4.91
N GLY A 196 16.02 22.15 3.68
CA GLY A 196 17.17 22.14 2.77
C GLY A 196 17.36 20.79 2.08
N VAL A 197 18.59 20.50 1.66
CA VAL A 197 18.92 19.27 0.92
C VAL A 197 18.78 18.05 1.82
N ILE A 198 18.07 17.02 1.34
CA ILE A 198 17.99 15.73 1.99
C ILE A 198 19.31 14.99 1.77
N ARG A 199 20.01 14.63 2.84
CA ARG A 199 21.28 13.89 2.83
C ARG A 199 21.06 12.39 2.92
N GLY A 200 20.00 11.96 3.60
CA GLY A 200 19.64 10.55 3.75
C GLY A 200 18.34 10.36 4.51
N VAL A 201 17.86 9.12 4.48
CA VAL A 201 16.67 8.67 5.19
C VAL A 201 16.88 7.26 5.73
N ASP A 202 16.54 7.03 6.99
CA ASP A 202 16.40 5.69 7.56
C ASP A 202 14.92 5.41 7.78
N ALA A 203 14.30 4.68 6.85
CA ALA A 203 12.90 4.27 6.94
C ALA A 203 12.79 2.90 7.63
N PHE A 204 11.64 2.65 8.26
CA PHE A 204 11.30 1.32 8.76
C PHE A 204 9.82 1.01 8.55
N SER A 205 9.53 -0.28 8.42
CA SER A 205 8.17 -0.78 8.32
C SER A 205 8.03 -2.19 8.88
N TRP A 206 6.81 -2.56 9.25
CA TRP A 206 6.45 -3.97 9.29
C TRP A 206 6.69 -4.60 7.92
N ALA A 207 7.25 -5.82 7.88
CA ALA A 207 7.63 -6.50 6.63
C ALA A 207 7.38 -8.01 6.75
N SER A 208 6.13 -8.40 7.08
CA SER A 208 5.73 -9.80 7.02
C SER A 208 5.90 -10.34 5.60
N LEU A 209 6.25 -11.62 5.51
CA LEU A 209 6.40 -12.32 4.26
C LEU A 209 5.10 -12.99 3.85
N GLU A 210 4.90 -13.15 2.56
CA GLU A 210 3.86 -13.96 1.96
C GLU A 210 4.53 -14.87 0.91
N PRO A 211 4.47 -16.21 1.04
CA PRO A 211 5.20 -17.14 0.18
C PRO A 211 4.90 -16.99 -1.32
N THR A 212 3.77 -16.43 -1.66
CA THR A 212 3.33 -16.21 -3.05
C THR A 212 3.92 -14.95 -3.69
N HIS A 213 4.59 -14.09 -2.90
CA HIS A 213 5.13 -12.80 -3.34
C HIS A 213 6.63 -12.68 -3.06
N PRO A 214 7.36 -11.86 -3.81
CA PRO A 214 8.72 -11.45 -3.43
C PRO A 214 8.70 -10.76 -2.06
N ASP A 215 9.75 -10.96 -1.27
CA ASP A 215 9.78 -10.63 0.16
C ASP A 215 9.29 -9.21 0.51
N LEU A 216 9.84 -8.19 -0.14
CA LEU A 216 9.52 -6.79 0.16
C LEU A 216 8.18 -6.33 -0.42
N TYR A 217 7.65 -7.02 -1.43
CA TYR A 217 6.44 -6.61 -2.15
C TYR A 217 5.19 -6.66 -1.28
N TRP A 218 5.12 -7.59 -0.32
CA TRP A 218 3.92 -7.79 0.49
C TRP A 218 3.67 -6.66 1.49
N TYR A 219 4.58 -6.44 2.43
CA TYR A 219 4.51 -5.38 3.44
C TYR A 219 5.73 -4.46 3.46
N GLY A 220 6.90 -4.94 3.08
CA GLY A 220 8.13 -4.16 3.02
C GLY A 220 8.04 -2.94 2.11
N ILE A 221 7.18 -3.00 1.09
CA ILE A 221 6.86 -1.88 0.19
C ILE A 221 6.50 -0.60 0.93
N HIS A 222 5.86 -0.69 2.10
CA HIS A 222 5.53 0.49 2.90
C HIS A 222 6.76 1.29 3.34
N GLY A 223 7.82 0.60 3.77
CA GLY A 223 9.09 1.25 4.12
C GLY A 223 9.80 1.84 2.90
N VAL A 224 9.74 1.13 1.77
CA VAL A 224 10.32 1.63 0.51
C VAL A 224 9.56 2.85 0.00
N GLU A 225 8.23 2.87 0.12
CA GLU A 225 7.40 4.04 -0.22
C GLU A 225 7.76 5.26 0.63
N ILE A 226 7.93 5.09 1.97
CA ILE A 226 8.37 6.17 2.86
C ILE A 226 9.73 6.72 2.40
N LEU A 227 10.69 5.81 2.13
CA LEU A 227 12.03 6.16 1.67
C LEU A 227 11.96 7.01 0.40
N TYR A 228 11.26 6.54 -0.63
CA TYR A 228 11.15 7.24 -1.92
C TYR A 228 10.34 8.52 -1.84
N THR A 229 9.35 8.59 -0.95
CA THR A 229 8.60 9.83 -0.73
C THR A 229 9.52 10.98 -0.35
N VAL A 230 10.55 10.73 0.43
CA VAL A 230 11.50 11.77 0.88
C VAL A 230 12.71 11.89 -0.05
N MET A 231 13.32 10.76 -0.44
CA MET A 231 14.55 10.73 -1.24
C MET A 231 14.33 11.06 -2.71
N GLY A 232 13.14 10.76 -3.25
CA GLY A 232 12.87 10.77 -4.67
C GLY A 232 13.60 9.68 -5.44
N THR A 233 13.52 9.74 -6.76
CA THR A 233 14.25 8.84 -7.69
C THR A 233 15.75 9.09 -7.70
N GLY A 234 16.50 8.21 -8.38
CA GLY A 234 17.95 8.30 -8.56
C GLY A 234 18.76 7.33 -7.69
N CYS A 235 18.15 6.27 -7.20
CA CYS A 235 18.87 5.17 -6.55
C CYS A 235 19.70 4.42 -7.59
N ARG A 236 21.02 4.30 -7.36
CA ARG A 236 21.93 3.64 -8.29
C ARG A 236 22.13 2.17 -7.98
N THR A 237 22.35 1.86 -6.71
CA THR A 237 22.61 0.47 -6.27
C THR A 237 21.91 0.19 -4.96
N VAL A 238 21.54 -1.08 -4.75
CA VAL A 238 20.93 -1.58 -3.53
C VAL A 238 21.72 -2.78 -3.02
N SER A 239 21.99 -2.80 -1.71
CA SER A 239 22.48 -3.96 -0.95
C SER A 239 21.45 -4.37 0.09
N ARG A 240 21.26 -5.69 0.30
CA ARG A 240 20.31 -6.22 1.29
C ARG A 240 20.97 -7.25 2.18
N PHE A 241 20.74 -7.10 3.48
CA PHE A 241 21.11 -8.02 4.55
C PHE A 241 19.86 -8.45 5.29
N GLN A 242 19.84 -9.68 5.78
CA GLN A 242 18.66 -10.20 6.50
C GLN A 242 19.05 -11.11 7.64
N THR A 243 18.14 -11.18 8.61
CA THR A 243 18.05 -12.20 9.66
C THR A 243 16.65 -12.81 9.62
N GLU A 244 16.37 -13.75 10.52
CA GLU A 244 15.01 -14.30 10.67
C GLU A 244 13.97 -13.20 10.95
N ASP A 245 14.32 -12.24 11.82
CA ASP A 245 13.39 -11.23 12.34
C ASP A 245 13.39 -9.91 11.57
N ALA A 246 14.38 -9.66 10.73
CA ALA A 246 14.54 -8.36 10.10
C ALA A 246 15.23 -8.42 8.74
N GLU A 247 14.98 -7.39 7.96
CA GLU A 247 15.72 -7.06 6.74
C GLU A 247 16.31 -5.67 6.87
N PHE A 248 17.42 -5.46 6.19
CA PHE A 248 18.05 -4.16 6.09
C PHE A 248 18.55 -3.92 4.67
N CYS A 249 17.90 -3.01 3.97
CA CYS A 249 18.27 -2.59 2.63
C CYS A 249 18.98 -1.24 2.69
N VAL A 250 20.07 -1.10 1.94
CA VAL A 250 20.83 0.15 1.80
C VAL A 250 20.86 0.52 0.34
N GLY A 251 20.31 1.68 0.01
CA GLY A 251 20.38 2.27 -1.31
C GLY A 251 21.34 3.45 -1.39
N PHE A 252 22.03 3.59 -2.51
CA PHE A 252 22.96 4.68 -2.79
C PHE A 252 22.39 5.53 -3.94
N TRP A 253 22.12 6.81 -3.66
CA TRP A 253 21.61 7.79 -4.61
C TRP A 253 22.70 8.66 -5.19
N ASP A 254 22.38 9.35 -6.25
CA ASP A 254 23.22 10.41 -6.80
C ASP A 254 23.56 11.46 -5.75
N GLY A 255 24.75 12.06 -5.89
CA GLY A 255 25.24 13.06 -4.96
C GLY A 255 25.72 12.51 -3.61
N GLY A 256 25.96 11.19 -3.51
CA GLY A 256 26.46 10.54 -2.29
C GLY A 256 25.40 10.41 -1.18
N ARG A 257 24.12 10.51 -1.51
CA ARG A 257 23.02 10.33 -0.56
C ARG A 257 22.79 8.85 -0.29
N ILE A 258 22.49 8.52 0.95
CA ILE A 258 22.21 7.14 1.39
C ILE A 258 20.81 7.07 1.96
N GLY A 259 20.06 6.05 1.56
CA GLY A 259 18.75 5.74 2.12
C GLY A 259 18.68 4.29 2.57
N THR A 260 18.03 4.03 3.69
CA THR A 260 17.88 2.68 4.23
C THR A 260 16.43 2.33 4.48
N VAL A 261 16.13 1.03 4.40
CA VAL A 261 14.85 0.46 4.84
C VAL A 261 15.12 -0.69 5.79
N ARG A 262 14.54 -0.61 6.98
CA ARG A 262 14.49 -1.72 7.92
C ARG A 262 13.10 -2.34 7.91
N GLY A 263 13.01 -3.57 7.44
CA GLY A 263 11.80 -4.39 7.56
C GLY A 263 11.82 -5.18 8.86
N LEU A 264 10.72 -5.21 9.61
CA LEU A 264 10.58 -5.87 10.91
C LEU A 264 9.52 -6.97 10.83
N ARG A 265 9.78 -8.16 11.41
CA ARG A 265 8.86 -9.30 11.41
C ARG A 265 8.37 -9.69 12.79
N SER A 266 9.16 -9.46 13.83
CA SER A 266 8.89 -9.92 15.21
C SER A 266 8.68 -8.78 16.20
N SER A 267 8.49 -7.55 15.74
CA SER A 267 8.25 -6.38 16.60
C SER A 267 6.82 -5.86 16.48
N GLU A 268 6.55 -4.73 17.11
CA GLU A 268 5.30 -4.00 16.94
C GLU A 268 5.05 -3.65 15.47
N HIS A 269 3.80 -3.74 15.03
CA HIS A 269 3.35 -3.36 13.69
C HIS A 269 3.42 -1.84 13.54
N SER A 270 4.58 -1.34 13.11
CA SER A 270 4.91 0.08 13.12
C SER A 270 5.60 0.52 11.83
N TYR A 271 5.55 1.82 11.55
CA TYR A 271 6.10 2.47 10.37
C TYR A 271 6.71 3.82 10.75
N GLY A 272 7.70 4.28 10.00
CA GLY A 272 8.26 5.61 10.24
C GLY A 272 9.64 5.78 9.64
N GLY A 273 10.36 6.79 10.12
CA GLY A 273 11.74 7.02 9.69
C GLY A 273 12.38 8.23 10.31
N THR A 274 13.69 8.34 10.10
CA THR A 274 14.50 9.50 10.42
C THR A 274 15.03 10.11 9.12
N VAL A 275 14.83 11.41 8.94
CA VAL A 275 15.27 12.17 7.77
C VAL A 275 16.46 13.05 8.16
N PHE A 276 17.58 12.87 7.49
CA PHE A 276 18.80 13.65 7.67
C PHE A 276 18.82 14.77 6.62
N ALA A 277 18.28 15.93 6.96
CA ALA A 277 18.27 17.10 6.11
C ALA A 277 19.40 18.07 6.48
N GLU A 278 19.70 19.01 5.58
CA GLU A 278 20.80 19.97 5.74
C GLU A 278 20.69 20.82 7.01
N LYS A 279 19.49 21.27 7.34
CA LYS A 279 19.25 22.18 8.47
C LYS A 279 18.86 21.45 9.75
N LYS A 280 18.29 20.24 9.65
CA LYS A 280 17.74 19.55 10.81
C LYS A 280 17.61 18.03 10.57
N ILE A 281 17.67 17.25 11.64
CA ILE A 281 17.22 15.87 11.66
C ILE A 281 15.74 15.86 12.06
N GLU A 282 14.90 15.25 11.23
CA GLU A 282 13.45 15.15 11.46
C GLU A 282 13.03 13.69 11.63
N TYR A 283 12.02 13.47 12.47
CA TYR A 283 11.42 12.17 12.69
C TYR A 283 10.05 12.14 12.00
N LEU A 284 9.83 11.16 11.13
CA LEU A 284 8.52 10.95 10.53
C LEU A 284 7.61 10.28 11.56
N PRO A 285 6.47 10.91 11.91
CA PRO A 285 5.60 10.39 12.96
C PRO A 285 4.82 9.16 12.46
N LEU A 286 4.53 8.24 13.38
CA LEU A 286 3.58 7.18 13.14
C LEU A 286 2.16 7.75 13.18
N VAL A 287 1.66 8.16 12.03
CA VAL A 287 0.25 8.58 11.87
C VAL A 287 -0.33 7.78 10.72
N HIS A 288 -1.32 6.95 11.04
CA HIS A 288 -2.00 6.15 10.03
C HIS A 288 -3.37 6.76 9.71
N SER A 289 -3.51 7.24 8.49
CA SER A 289 -4.80 7.69 7.93
C SER A 289 -4.79 7.45 6.42
N TYR A 290 -5.89 6.91 5.92
CA TYR A 290 -6.11 6.80 4.46
C TYR A 290 -6.57 8.12 3.84
N ASN A 291 -7.10 9.06 4.63
CA ASN A 291 -7.71 10.28 4.12
C ASN A 291 -6.84 11.09 3.16
N PRO A 292 -5.54 11.34 3.44
CA PRO A 292 -4.73 12.09 2.49
C PRO A 292 -4.57 11.37 1.14
N MET A 293 -4.41 10.05 1.13
CA MET A 293 -4.36 9.25 -0.10
C MET A 293 -5.70 9.28 -0.84
N LEU A 294 -6.82 9.14 -0.14
CA LEU A 294 -8.15 9.16 -0.76
C LEU A 294 -8.50 10.52 -1.37
N LYS A 295 -8.05 11.61 -0.75
CA LYS A 295 -8.12 12.97 -1.33
C LYS A 295 -7.27 13.07 -2.60
N ALA A 296 -6.06 12.49 -2.60
CA ALA A 296 -5.21 12.45 -3.79
C ALA A 296 -5.84 11.60 -4.91
N ILE A 297 -6.49 10.47 -4.59
CA ILE A 297 -7.25 9.65 -5.55
C ILE A 297 -8.43 10.45 -6.13
N ALA A 298 -9.20 11.15 -5.28
CA ALA A 298 -10.30 11.99 -5.76
C ALA A 298 -9.82 13.14 -6.67
N LEU A 299 -8.69 13.76 -6.34
CA LEU A 299 -8.08 14.78 -7.19
C LEU A 299 -7.61 14.18 -8.52
N PHE A 300 -6.96 13.03 -8.48
CA PHE A 300 -6.53 12.29 -9.66
C PHE A 300 -7.71 11.98 -10.58
N PHE A 301 -8.78 11.41 -10.07
CA PHE A 301 -9.98 11.13 -10.87
C PHE A 301 -10.62 12.39 -11.47
N ALA A 302 -10.55 13.51 -10.76
CA ALA A 302 -11.09 14.77 -11.26
C ALA A 302 -10.23 15.43 -12.35
N THR A 303 -8.92 15.22 -12.33
CA THR A 303 -7.96 15.95 -13.18
C THR A 303 -7.27 15.07 -14.23
N GLY A 304 -7.27 13.76 -14.07
CA GLY A 304 -6.48 12.82 -14.86
C GLY A 304 -4.97 12.89 -14.57
N GLN A 305 -4.54 13.64 -13.54
CA GLN A 305 -3.12 13.83 -13.23
C GLN A 305 -2.68 12.92 -12.08
N PRO A 306 -1.84 11.90 -12.33
CA PRO A 306 -1.29 11.04 -11.29
C PRO A 306 -0.48 11.84 -10.26
N PRO A 307 -0.72 11.64 -8.94
CA PRO A 307 0.08 12.32 -7.90
C PRO A 307 1.49 11.74 -7.73
N VAL A 308 1.73 10.56 -8.29
CA VAL A 308 3.01 9.85 -8.28
C VAL A 308 3.43 9.59 -9.72
N PRO A 309 4.60 10.08 -10.17
CA PRO A 309 5.11 9.76 -11.50
C PRO A 309 5.35 8.25 -11.66
N GLN A 310 5.08 7.73 -12.85
CA GLN A 310 5.29 6.29 -13.14
C GLN A 310 6.76 5.87 -12.93
N GLU A 311 7.70 6.75 -13.24
CA GLU A 311 9.14 6.51 -13.09
C GLU A 311 9.50 6.27 -11.62
N GLU A 312 8.86 6.98 -10.70
CA GLU A 312 9.08 6.79 -9.27
C GLU A 312 8.49 5.44 -8.79
N THR A 313 7.30 5.09 -9.25
CA THR A 313 6.72 3.78 -8.95
C THR A 313 7.60 2.65 -9.51
N ILE A 314 8.06 2.75 -10.76
CA ILE A 314 8.97 1.77 -11.36
C ILE A 314 10.26 1.64 -10.54
N GLU A 315 10.85 2.76 -10.09
CA GLU A 315 12.08 2.71 -9.30
C GLU A 315 11.87 2.14 -7.88
N ILE A 316 10.71 2.37 -7.26
CA ILE A 316 10.32 1.70 -5.99
C ILE A 316 10.35 0.16 -6.16
N TYR A 317 9.73 -0.35 -7.22
CA TYR A 317 9.71 -1.78 -7.50
C TYR A 317 11.08 -2.31 -7.94
N ALA A 318 11.85 -1.52 -8.66
CA ALA A 318 13.23 -1.86 -9.02
C ALA A 318 14.15 -1.92 -7.80
N PHE A 319 13.99 -1.03 -6.82
CA PHE A 319 14.68 -1.10 -5.54
C PHE A 319 14.41 -2.43 -4.82
N MET A 320 13.13 -2.83 -4.73
CA MET A 320 12.75 -4.09 -4.09
C MET A 320 13.30 -5.30 -4.85
N SER A 321 13.22 -5.32 -6.18
CA SER A 321 13.78 -6.38 -7.01
C SER A 321 15.31 -6.45 -6.92
N ALA A 322 16.00 -5.29 -6.89
CA ALA A 322 17.43 -5.23 -6.68
C ALA A 322 17.83 -5.72 -5.27
N ALA A 323 17.02 -5.43 -4.26
CA ALA A 323 17.20 -5.95 -2.90
C ALA A 323 17.07 -7.48 -2.84
N ASP A 324 16.08 -8.07 -3.51
CA ASP A 324 15.91 -9.52 -3.59
C ASP A 324 17.07 -10.19 -4.32
N ARG A 325 17.55 -9.58 -5.41
CA ARG A 325 18.73 -10.05 -6.12
C ARG A 325 20.01 -9.91 -5.29
N SER A 326 20.18 -8.81 -4.55
CA SER A 326 21.29 -8.62 -3.62
C SER A 326 21.31 -9.68 -2.52
N LYS A 327 20.15 -10.03 -1.96
CA LYS A 327 19.99 -11.14 -1.01
C LYS A 327 20.54 -12.45 -1.60
N ALA A 328 20.16 -12.79 -2.83
CA ALA A 328 20.64 -14.00 -3.52
C ALA A 328 22.15 -13.96 -3.83
N LEU A 329 22.78 -12.77 -3.79
CA LEU A 329 24.20 -12.53 -4.01
C LEU A 329 24.96 -12.21 -2.70
N ASP A 330 24.48 -12.68 -1.56
CA ASP A 330 25.09 -12.49 -0.23
C ASP A 330 25.36 -11.01 0.11
N GLY A 331 24.40 -10.11 -0.22
CA GLY A 331 24.47 -8.69 0.11
C GLY A 331 25.29 -7.84 -0.87
N ARG A 332 25.77 -8.41 -1.99
CA ARG A 332 26.49 -7.62 -2.99
C ARG A 332 25.58 -6.53 -3.58
N PRO A 333 26.13 -5.34 -3.87
CA PRO A 333 25.37 -4.28 -4.52
C PRO A 333 24.84 -4.71 -5.89
N VAL A 334 23.56 -4.37 -6.14
CA VAL A 334 22.90 -4.60 -7.44
C VAL A 334 22.50 -3.26 -8.02
N ALA A 335 22.80 -3.04 -9.30
CA ALA A 335 22.45 -1.82 -10.01
C ALA A 335 20.95 -1.79 -10.31
N VAL A 336 20.27 -0.72 -9.92
CA VAL A 336 18.82 -0.51 -10.15
C VAL A 336 18.54 -0.42 -11.65
N ALA A 337 19.42 0.23 -12.41
CA ALA A 337 19.26 0.38 -13.85
C ALA A 337 19.27 -0.97 -14.61
N ASP A 338 20.10 -1.93 -14.17
CA ASP A 338 20.17 -3.25 -14.79
C ASP A 338 18.87 -4.02 -14.57
N VAL A 339 18.32 -3.96 -13.34
CA VAL A 339 17.04 -4.60 -12.99
C VAL A 339 15.89 -4.00 -13.79
N ILE A 340 15.87 -2.68 -13.99
CA ILE A 340 14.87 -2.01 -14.84
C ILE A 340 15.01 -2.45 -16.29
N ALA A 341 16.24 -2.53 -16.83
CA ALA A 341 16.46 -2.90 -18.22
C ALA A 341 16.01 -4.35 -18.51
N GLU A 342 16.33 -5.29 -17.62
CA GLU A 342 15.89 -6.69 -17.70
C GLU A 342 14.36 -6.78 -17.63
N ALA A 343 13.73 -6.11 -16.68
CA ALA A 343 12.27 -6.13 -16.51
C ALA A 343 11.52 -5.47 -17.68
N ARG A 344 12.09 -4.43 -18.34
CA ARG A 344 11.52 -3.85 -19.56
C ARG A 344 11.51 -4.84 -20.72
N ALA A 345 12.59 -5.60 -20.89
CA ALA A 345 12.66 -6.64 -21.93
C ALA A 345 11.64 -7.76 -21.68
N GLU A 346 11.44 -8.13 -20.41
CA GLU A 346 10.43 -9.11 -20.01
C GLU A 346 8.99 -8.60 -20.25
N ALA A 347 8.70 -7.37 -19.85
CA ALA A 347 7.40 -6.72 -20.05
C ALA A 347 7.02 -6.65 -21.53
N GLN A 348 7.95 -6.27 -22.41
CA GLN A 348 7.71 -6.24 -23.86
C GLN A 348 7.33 -7.62 -24.41
N ASN A 349 7.99 -8.69 -23.96
CA ASN A 349 7.64 -10.05 -24.36
C ASN A 349 6.24 -10.48 -23.86
N SER A 350 5.82 -10.01 -22.70
CA SER A 350 4.47 -10.27 -22.16
C SER A 350 3.39 -9.54 -22.96
N ILE A 351 3.63 -8.29 -23.32
CA ILE A 351 2.69 -7.47 -24.13
C ILE A 351 2.52 -8.08 -25.53
N ILE A 352 3.62 -8.47 -26.20
CA ILE A 352 3.56 -9.07 -27.54
C ILE A 352 2.78 -10.40 -27.55
N ARG A 353 2.86 -11.21 -26.48
CA ARG A 353 2.13 -12.47 -26.37
C ARG A 353 0.64 -12.30 -26.07
N SER A 354 0.22 -11.17 -25.57
CA SER A 354 -1.17 -10.86 -25.26
C SER A 354 -1.92 -10.15 -26.39
N ASP A 355 -1.21 -9.73 -27.43
CA ASP A 355 -1.84 -9.23 -28.68
C ASP A 355 -2.37 -10.43 -29.50
N PRO A 356 -3.68 -10.47 -29.81
CA PRO A 356 -4.34 -11.62 -30.44
C PRO A 356 -3.90 -11.88 -31.89
#